data_8f150df732e347b04b3d27e6c367ba60
#
_entry.id   8f150df732e347b04b3d27e6c367ba60
#
_cell.length_a   1.000
_cell.length_b   1.000
_cell.length_c   1.000
_cell.angle_alpha   90.00
_cell.angle_beta   90.00
_cell.angle_gamma   90.00
#
_symmetry.space_group_name_H-M   'P 1'
#
loop_
_entity.id
_entity.type
_entity.pdbx_description
1 polymer ?
#
loop_
_entity_poly.entity_id
_entity_poly.type
_entity_poly.pdbx_seq_one_letter_code
_entity_poly.pdbx_strand_id
1 'polypeptide(L)'
;VLYEEFLKAAKADLGLEHEQNETIFNKLCAELGVQVSDEPIEGKTTAKFITKSGKRSVLVEQESKFCDMVVAAVPLDGKITGTFQAAVLKSGKTAIAIPRRMTSFKTENILVSWNGSTQNSRAVSSSIELLKNAKKVHCITCMPHSGDGNAEENLKKLEGYLKLHGVQATYEIVNTTSVPGEALLKSAKEGGFDLIVAGRYGENGFLEIFLSGTSRYFLKNTTIPVFM
;
A
#
# COMPACT_ATOMS: atom_id res chain seq x y z
N VAL A 1 -1.00 27.65 -34.81
CA VAL A 1 -2.14 28.33 -34.14
C VAL A 1 -2.90 27.32 -33.30
N LEU A 2 -3.56 26.30 -33.88
CA LEU A 2 -4.40 25.33 -33.11
C LEU A 2 -3.61 24.55 -32.05
N TYR A 3 -2.41 24.15 -32.33
CA TYR A 3 -1.53 23.43 -31.40
C TYR A 3 -1.06 24.30 -30.22
N GLU A 4 -0.75 25.57 -30.49
CA GLU A 4 -0.36 26.52 -29.46
C GLU A 4 -1.53 26.89 -28.55
N GLU A 5 -2.72 27.06 -29.11
CA GLU A 5 -3.96 27.28 -28.33
C GLU A 5 -4.29 26.07 -27.45
N PHE A 6 -4.14 24.85 -27.99
CA PHE A 6 -4.31 23.61 -27.21
C PHE A 6 -3.28 23.53 -26.07
N LEU A 7 -2.01 23.82 -26.32
CA LEU A 7 -0.97 23.82 -25.28
C LEU A 7 -1.24 24.88 -24.21
N LYS A 8 -1.75 26.05 -24.60
CA LYS A 8 -2.09 27.13 -23.66
C LYS A 8 -3.28 26.73 -22.78
N ALA A 9 -4.31 26.13 -23.36
CA ALA A 9 -5.46 25.64 -22.62
C ALA A 9 -5.05 24.51 -21.65
N ALA A 10 -4.29 23.51 -22.13
CA ALA A 10 -3.80 22.43 -21.28
C ALA A 10 -2.92 22.89 -20.11
N LYS A 11 -2.10 23.92 -20.33
CA LYS A 11 -1.30 24.52 -19.25
C LYS A 11 -2.16 25.31 -18.25
N ALA A 12 -3.20 25.97 -18.70
CA ALA A 12 -4.15 26.67 -17.83
C ALA A 12 -4.93 25.68 -16.96
N ASP A 13 -5.43 24.58 -17.54
CA ASP A 13 -6.14 23.53 -16.80
C ASP A 13 -5.23 22.88 -15.74
N LEU A 14 -3.96 22.58 -16.08
CA LEU A 14 -2.99 22.06 -15.13
C LEU A 14 -2.67 23.04 -14.00
N GLY A 15 -2.65 24.34 -14.29
CA GLY A 15 -2.47 25.40 -13.30
C GLY A 15 -3.63 25.44 -12.30
N LEU A 16 -4.86 25.38 -12.78
CA LEU A 16 -6.06 25.34 -11.94
C LEU A 16 -6.10 24.07 -11.07
N GLU A 17 -5.79 22.91 -11.63
CA GLU A 17 -5.72 21.65 -10.88
C GLU A 17 -4.65 21.74 -9.77
N HIS A 18 -3.51 22.36 -10.05
CA HIS A 18 -2.44 22.58 -9.07
C HIS A 18 -2.92 23.44 -7.90
N GLU A 19 -3.49 24.61 -8.17
CA GLU A 19 -3.98 25.53 -7.14
C GLU A 19 -5.08 24.89 -6.26
N GLN A 20 -5.99 24.13 -6.87
CA GLN A 20 -7.00 23.39 -6.14
C GLN A 20 -6.40 22.33 -5.22
N ASN A 21 -5.43 21.54 -5.69
CA ASN A 21 -4.77 20.51 -4.91
C ASN A 21 -3.97 21.12 -3.75
N GLU A 22 -3.28 22.24 -3.96
CA GLU A 22 -2.56 22.94 -2.91
C GLU A 22 -3.50 23.52 -1.85
N THR A 23 -4.63 24.09 -2.27
CA THR A 23 -5.67 24.59 -1.36
C THR A 23 -6.24 23.46 -0.50
N ILE A 24 -6.55 22.31 -1.09
CA ILE A 24 -7.04 21.13 -0.36
C ILE A 24 -5.97 20.62 0.61
N PHE A 25 -4.71 20.55 0.19
CA PHE A 25 -3.59 20.13 1.03
C PHE A 25 -3.46 21.04 2.26
N ASN A 26 -3.43 22.36 2.08
CA ASN A 26 -3.29 23.32 3.15
C ASN A 26 -4.47 23.24 4.14
N LYS A 27 -5.70 23.09 3.63
CA LYS A 27 -6.90 22.91 4.44
C LYS A 27 -6.81 21.64 5.30
N LEU A 28 -6.44 20.51 4.71
CA LEU A 28 -6.28 19.25 5.44
C LEU A 28 -5.17 19.33 6.49
N CYS A 29 -4.05 19.96 6.18
CA CYS A 29 -2.98 20.16 7.16
C CYS A 29 -3.47 20.98 8.37
N ALA A 30 -4.24 22.05 8.12
CA ALA A 30 -4.81 22.87 9.18
C ALA A 30 -5.82 22.07 10.04
N GLU A 31 -6.71 21.31 9.43
CA GLU A 31 -7.70 20.45 10.13
C GLU A 31 -7.03 19.37 11.00
N LEU A 32 -5.90 18.82 10.55
CA LEU A 32 -5.13 17.79 11.24
C LEU A 32 -4.09 18.34 12.22
N GLY A 33 -3.94 19.68 12.30
CA GLY A 33 -2.92 20.32 13.13
C GLY A 33 -1.47 20.04 12.66
N VAL A 34 -1.28 19.72 11.38
CA VAL A 34 0.03 19.47 10.78
C VAL A 34 0.60 20.78 10.23
N GLN A 35 1.79 21.15 10.64
CA GLN A 35 2.44 22.37 10.21
C GLN A 35 2.98 22.20 8.77
N VAL A 36 2.60 23.09 7.85
CA VAL A 36 3.21 23.15 6.52
C VAL A 36 4.55 23.87 6.63
N SER A 37 5.61 23.24 6.18
CA SER A 37 6.97 23.79 6.23
C SER A 37 7.85 23.20 5.13
N ASP A 38 8.74 24.01 4.57
CA ASP A 38 9.74 23.56 3.61
C ASP A 38 10.89 22.78 4.27
N GLU A 39 11.14 23.04 5.54
CA GLU A 39 12.20 22.41 6.31
C GLU A 39 11.62 21.60 7.48
N PRO A 40 12.28 20.49 7.86
CA PRO A 40 11.90 19.73 9.03
C PRO A 40 11.97 20.58 10.30
N ILE A 41 11.02 20.41 11.21
CA ILE A 41 11.02 21.05 12.53
C ILE A 41 11.17 19.97 13.58
N GLU A 42 12.20 20.09 14.42
CA GLU A 42 12.50 19.11 15.46
C GLU A 42 11.30 18.90 16.41
N GLY A 43 10.97 17.64 16.66
CA GLY A 43 9.86 17.25 17.54
C GLY A 43 8.45 17.53 16.98
N LYS A 44 8.31 17.92 15.70
CA LYS A 44 7.01 18.17 15.08
C LYS A 44 6.81 17.37 13.80
N THR A 45 5.58 16.98 13.55
CA THR A 45 5.15 16.49 12.24
C THR A 45 4.95 17.70 11.32
N THR A 46 5.64 17.68 10.19
CA THR A 46 5.51 18.72 9.15
C THR A 46 5.05 18.10 7.83
N ALA A 47 4.42 18.90 6.99
CA ALA A 47 4.03 18.51 5.64
C ALA A 47 4.54 19.54 4.62
N LYS A 48 4.86 19.09 3.41
CA LYS A 48 5.30 19.94 2.30
C LYS A 48 4.56 19.56 1.02
N PHE A 49 4.02 20.56 0.33
CA PHE A 49 3.45 20.37 -0.99
C PHE A 49 4.53 20.60 -2.06
N ILE A 50 4.77 19.59 -2.90
CA ILE A 50 5.82 19.65 -3.92
C ILE A 50 5.21 19.43 -5.30
N THR A 51 5.45 20.35 -6.21
CA THR A 51 5.07 20.24 -7.62
C THR A 51 6.29 20.02 -8.49
N LYS A 52 6.20 19.05 -9.38
CA LYS A 52 7.24 18.75 -10.35
C LYS A 52 6.64 18.54 -11.74
N SER A 53 7.35 19.01 -12.77
CA SER A 53 6.95 18.85 -14.16
C SER A 53 7.73 17.73 -14.83
N GLY A 54 7.03 16.85 -15.57
CA GLY A 54 7.65 15.73 -16.29
C GLY A 54 6.74 14.52 -16.40
N LYS A 55 7.30 13.39 -16.85
CA LYS A 55 6.57 12.12 -16.94
C LYS A 55 6.30 11.58 -15.53
N ARG A 56 5.04 11.57 -15.10
CA ARG A 56 4.61 11.21 -13.74
C ARG A 56 5.25 9.93 -13.20
N SER A 57 5.28 8.85 -13.99
CA SER A 57 5.87 7.58 -13.56
C SER A 57 7.37 7.66 -13.29
N VAL A 58 8.10 8.47 -14.07
CA VAL A 58 9.55 8.68 -13.88
C VAL A 58 9.80 9.51 -12.63
N LEU A 59 9.03 10.59 -12.44
CA LEU A 59 9.14 11.44 -11.25
C LEU A 59 8.84 10.66 -9.97
N VAL A 60 7.77 9.86 -9.96
CA VAL A 60 7.44 9.01 -8.81
C VAL A 60 8.56 8.00 -8.51
N GLU A 61 9.12 7.34 -9.54
CA GLU A 61 10.22 6.40 -9.37
C GLU A 61 11.48 7.07 -8.80
N GLN A 62 11.76 8.30 -9.20
CA GLN A 62 12.94 9.04 -8.74
C GLN A 62 12.76 9.57 -7.32
N GLU A 63 11.66 10.27 -7.05
CA GLU A 63 11.40 10.94 -5.76
C GLU A 63 11.14 9.95 -4.63
N SER A 64 10.46 8.84 -4.92
CA SER A 64 10.14 7.83 -3.91
C SER A 64 11.38 7.13 -3.31
N LYS A 65 12.54 7.23 -3.96
CA LYS A 65 13.78 6.68 -3.40
C LYS A 65 14.23 7.39 -2.13
N PHE A 66 13.77 8.61 -1.90
CA PHE A 66 14.15 9.47 -0.78
C PHE A 66 13.05 9.58 0.28
N CYS A 67 12.11 8.65 0.34
CA CYS A 67 11.10 8.54 1.38
C CYS A 67 11.15 7.16 2.05
N ASP A 68 10.53 7.00 3.20
CA ASP A 68 10.45 5.71 3.92
C ASP A 68 9.30 4.86 3.38
N MET A 69 8.22 5.51 2.93
CA MET A 69 7.01 4.86 2.46
C MET A 69 6.31 5.68 1.38
N VAL A 70 5.64 5.01 0.47
CA VAL A 70 4.81 5.63 -0.57
C VAL A 70 3.34 5.33 -0.32
N VAL A 71 2.50 6.35 -0.33
CA VAL A 71 1.04 6.18 -0.29
C VAL A 71 0.47 6.45 -1.67
N ALA A 72 -0.25 5.47 -2.22
CA ALA A 72 -0.80 5.54 -3.57
C ALA A 72 -2.30 5.19 -3.59
N ALA A 73 -3.13 6.06 -4.17
CA ALA A 73 -4.53 5.76 -4.37
C ALA A 73 -4.72 4.75 -5.52
N VAL A 74 -5.49 3.70 -5.28
CA VAL A 74 -5.86 2.71 -6.32
C VAL A 74 -6.72 3.39 -7.37
N PRO A 75 -6.45 3.24 -8.68
CA PRO A 75 -7.28 3.79 -9.75
C PRO A 75 -8.74 3.32 -9.66
N LEU A 76 -9.70 4.22 -9.93
CA LEU A 76 -11.14 3.95 -9.79
C LEU A 76 -11.64 2.80 -10.68
N ASP A 77 -11.09 2.68 -11.86
CA ASP A 77 -11.47 1.66 -12.85
C ASP A 77 -10.70 0.33 -12.66
N GLY A 78 -9.88 0.24 -11.60
CA GLY A 78 -9.02 -0.89 -11.32
C GLY A 78 -7.90 -1.10 -12.36
N LYS A 79 -7.74 -0.19 -13.32
CA LYS A 79 -6.62 -0.22 -14.26
C LYS A 79 -5.37 0.31 -13.60
N ILE A 80 -4.31 -0.45 -13.70
CA ILE A 80 -3.04 -0.09 -13.10
C ILE A 80 -2.31 0.86 -14.02
N THR A 81 -2.25 2.13 -13.63
CA THR A 81 -1.52 3.16 -14.36
C THR A 81 -0.01 3.02 -14.17
N GLY A 82 0.78 3.53 -15.13
CA GLY A 82 2.24 3.55 -15.01
C GLY A 82 2.73 4.33 -13.79
N THR A 83 2.00 5.36 -13.36
CA THR A 83 2.30 6.11 -12.12
C THR A 83 2.09 5.25 -10.88
N PHE A 84 0.96 4.53 -10.80
CA PHE A 84 0.70 3.60 -9.69
C PHE A 84 1.72 2.46 -9.65
N GLN A 85 2.09 1.90 -10.81
CA GLN A 85 3.16 0.89 -10.89
C GLN A 85 4.49 1.44 -10.39
N ALA A 86 4.86 2.66 -10.77
CA ALA A 86 6.09 3.28 -10.31
C ALA A 86 6.10 3.43 -8.78
N ALA A 87 4.99 3.90 -8.20
CA ALA A 87 4.83 4.06 -6.76
C ALA A 87 4.97 2.73 -6.01
N VAL A 88 4.27 1.71 -6.47
CA VAL A 88 4.17 0.43 -5.74
C VAL A 88 5.32 -0.52 -6.06
N LEU A 89 5.81 -0.56 -7.32
CA LEU A 89 6.77 -1.59 -7.75
C LEU A 89 8.20 -1.08 -7.94
N LYS A 90 8.36 0.20 -8.34
CA LYS A 90 9.68 0.74 -8.71
C LYS A 90 10.27 1.70 -7.69
N SER A 91 9.51 2.07 -6.68
CA SER A 91 9.99 2.93 -5.60
C SER A 91 11.13 2.34 -4.79
N GLY A 92 11.21 1.00 -4.71
CA GLY A 92 12.11 0.30 -3.79
C GLY A 92 11.71 0.44 -2.32
N LYS A 93 10.55 1.05 -2.05
CA LYS A 93 10.04 1.36 -0.72
C LYS A 93 8.75 0.61 -0.45
N THR A 94 8.42 0.48 0.81
CA THR A 94 7.09 0.04 1.24
C THR A 94 6.02 0.95 0.68
N ALA A 95 4.92 0.38 0.22
CA ALA A 95 3.80 1.13 -0.31
C ALA A 95 2.49 0.80 0.41
N ILE A 96 1.65 1.80 0.62
CA ILE A 96 0.26 1.62 1.02
C ILE A 96 -0.63 1.96 -0.17
N ALA A 97 -1.33 0.96 -0.68
CA ALA A 97 -2.36 1.14 -1.68
C ALA A 97 -3.70 1.45 -1.01
N ILE A 98 -4.21 2.65 -1.22
CA ILE A 98 -5.43 3.15 -0.58
C ILE A 98 -6.60 3.12 -1.56
N PRO A 99 -7.75 2.48 -1.22
CA PRO A 99 -8.97 2.56 -2.00
C PRO A 99 -9.47 4.00 -2.11
N ARG A 100 -9.75 4.51 -3.34
CA ARG A 100 -10.14 5.92 -3.54
C ARG A 100 -11.42 6.36 -2.85
N ARG A 101 -12.31 5.43 -2.52
CA ARG A 101 -13.57 5.75 -1.84
C ARG A 101 -13.45 5.70 -0.31
N MET A 102 -12.25 5.45 0.20
CA MET A 102 -12.01 5.41 1.62
C MET A 102 -12.05 6.82 2.22
N THR A 103 -12.81 7.00 3.29
CA THR A 103 -12.97 8.28 3.99
C THR A 103 -12.25 8.35 5.32
N SER A 104 -11.77 7.20 5.83
CA SER A 104 -11.01 7.12 7.08
C SER A 104 -9.96 6.03 6.97
N PHE A 105 -8.80 6.26 7.55
CA PHE A 105 -7.69 5.30 7.64
C PHE A 105 -7.47 4.89 9.09
N LYS A 106 -7.42 3.59 9.33
CA LYS A 106 -7.16 3.01 10.65
C LYS A 106 -6.16 1.88 10.53
N THR A 107 -5.47 1.59 11.62
CA THR A 107 -4.50 0.51 11.75
C THR A 107 -4.70 -0.27 13.06
N GLU A 108 -5.96 -0.33 13.53
CA GLU A 108 -6.30 -0.99 14.79
C GLU A 108 -6.37 -2.52 14.64
N ASN A 109 -6.92 -2.99 13.51
CA ASN A 109 -7.10 -4.42 13.23
C ASN A 109 -6.37 -4.76 11.93
N ILE A 110 -5.29 -5.51 12.03
CA ILE A 110 -4.40 -5.79 10.90
C ILE A 110 -4.44 -7.27 10.54
N LEU A 111 -4.73 -7.56 9.26
CA LEU A 111 -4.60 -8.87 8.67
C LEU A 111 -3.23 -9.00 8.00
N VAL A 112 -2.46 -10.00 8.36
CA VAL A 112 -1.18 -10.34 7.71
C VAL A 112 -1.37 -11.53 6.80
N SER A 113 -1.20 -11.35 5.50
CA SER A 113 -1.12 -12.44 4.53
C SER A 113 0.28 -13.02 4.54
N TRP A 114 0.43 -14.29 4.88
CA TRP A 114 1.73 -14.94 4.97
C TRP A 114 1.81 -16.18 4.07
N ASN A 115 2.88 -16.29 3.30
CA ASN A 115 3.17 -17.46 2.46
C ASN A 115 4.65 -17.88 2.52
N GLY A 116 5.43 -17.32 3.45
CA GLY A 116 6.86 -17.63 3.61
C GLY A 116 7.78 -17.01 2.55
N SER A 117 7.27 -16.23 1.60
CA SER A 117 8.11 -15.60 0.57
C SER A 117 8.94 -14.43 1.11
N THR A 118 10.03 -14.12 0.41
CA THR A 118 10.87 -12.94 0.70
C THR A 118 10.06 -11.65 0.72
N GLN A 119 9.07 -11.52 -0.16
CA GLN A 119 8.20 -10.35 -0.27
C GLN A 119 7.30 -10.21 0.97
N ASN A 120 6.72 -11.31 1.45
CA ASN A 120 5.96 -11.30 2.71
C ASN A 120 6.86 -11.00 3.90
N SER A 121 8.06 -11.57 3.95
CA SER A 121 9.03 -11.28 5.00
C SER A 121 9.37 -9.78 5.06
N ARG A 122 9.62 -9.15 3.91
CA ARG A 122 9.85 -7.69 3.83
C ARG A 122 8.64 -6.87 4.25
N ALA A 123 7.44 -7.23 3.81
CA ALA A 123 6.21 -6.54 4.20
C ALA A 123 5.98 -6.61 5.71
N VAL A 124 6.15 -7.78 6.31
CA VAL A 124 6.01 -7.98 7.75
C VAL A 124 7.06 -7.16 8.51
N SER A 125 8.35 -7.26 8.16
CA SER A 125 9.40 -6.52 8.86
C SER A 125 9.23 -5.01 8.76
N SER A 126 8.78 -4.50 7.61
CA SER A 126 8.51 -3.06 7.42
C SER A 126 7.24 -2.58 8.13
N SER A 127 6.34 -3.49 8.51
CA SER A 127 5.08 -3.15 9.20
C SER A 127 5.14 -3.32 10.72
N ILE A 128 6.26 -3.72 11.29
CA ILE A 128 6.39 -4.06 12.72
C ILE A 128 5.84 -2.95 13.64
N GLU A 129 6.14 -1.69 13.37
CA GLU A 129 5.64 -0.59 14.20
C GLU A 129 4.10 -0.43 14.11
N LEU A 130 3.50 -0.71 12.95
CA LEU A 130 2.05 -0.76 12.81
C LEU A 130 1.46 -1.94 13.57
N LEU A 131 2.09 -3.12 13.47
CA LEU A 131 1.65 -4.34 14.13
C LEU A 131 1.74 -4.23 15.66
N LYS A 132 2.78 -3.57 16.21
CA LYS A 132 2.94 -3.32 17.65
C LYS A 132 1.84 -2.44 18.22
N ASN A 133 1.38 -1.45 17.44
CA ASN A 133 0.36 -0.50 17.85
C ASN A 133 -1.07 -0.96 17.54
N ALA A 134 -1.24 -2.09 16.86
CA ALA A 134 -2.56 -2.63 16.53
C ALA A 134 -3.24 -3.25 17.76
N LYS A 135 -4.56 -3.15 17.83
CA LYS A 135 -5.38 -3.83 18.84
C LYS A 135 -5.55 -5.32 18.55
N LYS A 136 -5.55 -5.67 17.25
CA LYS A 136 -5.72 -7.04 16.76
C LYS A 136 -4.79 -7.28 15.58
N VAL A 137 -4.00 -8.33 15.66
CA VAL A 137 -3.19 -8.85 14.54
C VAL A 137 -3.60 -10.29 14.27
N HIS A 138 -3.89 -10.60 13.02
CA HIS A 138 -4.25 -11.95 12.58
C HIS A 138 -3.45 -12.33 11.35
N CYS A 139 -2.75 -13.46 11.40
CA CYS A 139 -1.91 -13.94 10.31
C CYS A 139 -2.63 -15.11 9.61
N ILE A 140 -2.82 -15.00 8.29
CA ILE A 140 -3.46 -16.03 7.47
C ILE A 140 -2.48 -16.53 6.43
N THR A 141 -2.38 -17.85 6.33
CA THR A 141 -1.78 -18.56 5.20
C THR A 141 -2.89 -19.22 4.36
N CYS A 142 -3.04 -18.79 3.11
CA CYS A 142 -3.93 -19.43 2.16
C CYS A 142 -3.18 -20.52 1.40
N MET A 143 -3.70 -21.75 1.47
CA MET A 143 -3.13 -22.90 0.80
C MET A 143 -4.09 -23.45 -0.27
N PRO A 144 -3.58 -23.86 -1.46
CA PRO A 144 -4.34 -24.70 -2.36
C PRO A 144 -4.58 -26.07 -1.70
N HIS A 145 -5.62 -26.78 -2.10
CA HIS A 145 -6.04 -28.08 -1.51
C HIS A 145 -4.94 -29.16 -1.49
N SER A 146 -3.90 -29.00 -2.30
CA SER A 146 -2.73 -29.90 -2.40
C SER A 146 -1.49 -29.33 -1.68
N GLY A 147 -1.69 -28.63 -0.55
CA GLY A 147 -0.68 -27.81 0.08
C GLY A 147 0.59 -28.54 0.55
N ASP A 148 1.73 -27.87 0.44
CA ASP A 148 3.00 -28.26 1.01
C ASP A 148 2.91 -28.32 2.54
N GLY A 149 3.34 -29.44 3.16
CA GLY A 149 3.26 -29.69 4.60
C GLY A 149 4.03 -28.73 5.52
N ASN A 150 4.57 -27.63 4.99
CA ASN A 150 5.39 -26.68 5.74
C ASN A 150 4.66 -25.43 6.23
N ALA A 151 3.37 -25.26 5.96
CA ALA A 151 2.63 -24.06 6.32
C ALA A 151 2.53 -23.83 7.82
N GLU A 152 2.26 -24.89 8.59
CA GLU A 152 2.20 -24.81 10.04
C GLU A 152 3.56 -24.43 10.66
N GLU A 153 4.65 -25.05 10.18
CA GLU A 153 6.00 -24.73 10.63
C GLU A 153 6.36 -23.28 10.31
N ASN A 154 6.03 -22.81 9.11
CA ASN A 154 6.29 -21.44 8.69
C ASN A 154 5.48 -20.42 9.52
N LEU A 155 4.21 -20.72 9.85
CA LEU A 155 3.42 -19.87 10.74
C LEU A 155 3.99 -19.85 12.15
N LYS A 156 4.46 -20.97 12.66
CA LYS A 156 5.10 -21.06 13.97
C LYS A 156 6.40 -20.25 14.05
N LYS A 157 7.18 -20.24 12.97
CA LYS A 157 8.37 -19.39 12.85
C LYS A 157 8.00 -17.89 12.82
N LEU A 158 6.93 -17.55 12.08
CA LEU A 158 6.40 -16.17 12.07
C LEU A 158 5.91 -15.75 13.45
N GLU A 159 5.21 -16.63 14.17
CA GLU A 159 4.78 -16.38 15.54
C GLU A 159 5.95 -16.05 16.45
N GLY A 160 7.01 -16.88 16.42
CA GLY A 160 8.24 -16.64 17.17
C GLY A 160 8.86 -15.27 16.84
N TYR A 161 8.94 -14.94 15.55
CA TYR A 161 9.47 -13.66 15.09
C TYR A 161 8.64 -12.47 15.60
N LEU A 162 7.32 -12.51 15.48
CA LEU A 162 6.43 -11.44 15.95
C LEU A 162 6.49 -11.27 17.47
N LYS A 163 6.61 -12.36 18.24
CA LYS A 163 6.78 -12.32 19.70
C LYS A 163 8.06 -11.60 20.11
N LEU A 164 9.17 -11.76 19.38
CA LEU A 164 10.42 -11.04 19.64
C LEU A 164 10.26 -9.52 19.50
N HIS A 165 9.30 -9.08 18.67
CA HIS A 165 8.96 -7.66 18.50
C HIS A 165 7.84 -7.18 19.44
N GLY A 166 7.35 -8.04 20.36
CA GLY A 166 6.26 -7.71 21.27
C GLY A 166 4.87 -7.70 20.59
N VAL A 167 4.74 -8.25 19.39
CA VAL A 167 3.46 -8.36 18.68
C VAL A 167 2.77 -9.65 19.08
N GLN A 168 1.53 -9.54 19.58
CA GLN A 168 0.65 -10.67 19.81
C GLN A 168 -0.27 -10.86 18.61
N ALA A 169 -0.26 -12.04 18.01
CA ALA A 169 -1.05 -12.36 16.85
C ALA A 169 -1.77 -13.70 16.99
N THR A 170 -2.90 -13.84 16.30
CA THR A 170 -3.58 -15.12 16.08
C THR A 170 -3.25 -15.62 14.67
N TYR A 171 -3.39 -16.93 14.44
CA TYR A 171 -2.90 -17.60 13.23
C TYR A 171 -3.96 -18.54 12.66
N GLU A 172 -4.09 -18.58 11.34
CA GLU A 172 -5.02 -19.45 10.63
C GLU A 172 -4.43 -19.95 9.31
N ILE A 173 -4.70 -21.20 8.99
CA ILE A 173 -4.48 -21.77 7.66
C ILE A 173 -5.84 -21.93 6.98
N VAL A 174 -6.02 -21.24 5.85
CA VAL A 174 -7.23 -21.29 5.05
C VAL A 174 -6.98 -22.13 3.80
N ASN A 175 -7.63 -23.30 3.73
CA ASN A 175 -7.64 -24.08 2.50
C ASN A 175 -8.63 -23.47 1.51
N THR A 176 -8.16 -23.13 0.31
CA THR A 176 -9.00 -22.50 -0.70
C THR A 176 -8.82 -23.15 -2.06
N THR A 177 -9.92 -23.28 -2.78
CA THR A 177 -9.95 -23.66 -4.20
C THR A 177 -10.01 -22.42 -5.11
N SER A 178 -10.24 -21.26 -4.53
CA SER A 178 -10.29 -19.97 -5.23
C SER A 178 -8.94 -19.25 -5.22
N VAL A 179 -8.90 -18.09 -5.87
CA VAL A 179 -7.71 -17.22 -5.84
C VAL A 179 -7.42 -16.79 -4.39
N PRO A 180 -6.19 -16.99 -3.86
CA PRO A 180 -5.87 -16.64 -2.47
C PRO A 180 -6.27 -15.21 -2.07
N GLY A 181 -6.19 -14.26 -2.99
CA GLY A 181 -6.61 -12.88 -2.76
C GLY A 181 -8.10 -12.72 -2.46
N GLU A 182 -8.95 -13.59 -2.99
CA GLU A 182 -10.39 -13.60 -2.71
C GLU A 182 -10.65 -14.07 -1.28
N ALA A 183 -10.04 -15.19 -0.89
CA ALA A 183 -10.16 -15.71 0.46
C ALA A 183 -9.66 -14.72 1.51
N LEU A 184 -8.52 -14.08 1.25
CA LEU A 184 -7.94 -13.04 2.12
C LEU A 184 -8.85 -11.82 2.26
N LEU A 185 -9.41 -11.29 1.14
CA LEU A 185 -10.34 -10.16 1.20
C LEU A 185 -11.64 -10.51 1.92
N LYS A 186 -12.13 -11.73 1.73
CA LYS A 186 -13.30 -12.22 2.46
C LYS A 186 -13.01 -12.25 3.95
N SER A 187 -11.92 -12.90 4.38
CA SER A 187 -11.50 -12.94 5.78
C SER A 187 -11.26 -11.53 6.36
N ALA A 188 -10.67 -10.63 5.58
CA ALA A 188 -10.44 -9.26 6.03
C ALA A 188 -11.74 -8.50 6.29
N LYS A 189 -12.74 -8.65 5.44
CA LYS A 189 -14.06 -8.01 5.59
C LYS A 189 -14.85 -8.62 6.74
N GLU A 190 -14.94 -9.95 6.79
CA GLU A 190 -15.70 -10.68 7.83
C GLU A 190 -15.06 -10.48 9.22
N GLY A 191 -13.74 -10.40 9.28
CA GLY A 191 -13.00 -10.18 10.53
C GLY A 191 -12.92 -8.71 10.98
N GLY A 192 -13.44 -7.75 10.19
CA GLY A 192 -13.42 -6.33 10.49
C GLY A 192 -12.00 -5.74 10.52
N PHE A 193 -11.14 -6.17 9.60
CA PHE A 193 -9.77 -5.66 9.51
C PHE A 193 -9.70 -4.33 8.76
N ASP A 194 -8.86 -3.43 9.26
CA ASP A 194 -8.68 -2.05 8.75
C ASP A 194 -7.54 -1.95 7.73
N LEU A 195 -6.58 -2.87 7.82
CA LEU A 195 -5.38 -2.91 6.98
C LEU A 195 -5.02 -4.36 6.65
N ILE A 196 -4.57 -4.60 5.42
CA ILE A 196 -3.97 -5.87 5.01
C ILE A 196 -2.47 -5.65 4.80
N VAL A 197 -1.62 -6.42 5.46
CA VAL A 197 -0.19 -6.52 5.18
C VAL A 197 0.04 -7.71 4.26
N ALA A 198 0.56 -7.48 3.07
CA ALA A 198 0.80 -8.53 2.08
C ALA A 198 2.10 -8.27 1.30
N GLY A 199 2.83 -9.31 0.98
CA GLY A 199 4.00 -9.21 0.11
C GLY A 199 3.61 -8.83 -1.32
N ARG A 200 4.44 -8.02 -1.97
CA ARG A 200 4.32 -7.76 -3.41
C ARG A 200 4.75 -9.00 -4.19
N TYR A 201 3.96 -9.44 -5.14
CA TYR A 201 4.40 -10.49 -6.05
C TYR A 201 5.31 -9.91 -7.16
N GLY A 202 6.43 -10.60 -7.44
CA GLY A 202 7.33 -10.29 -8.53
C GLY A 202 8.74 -10.84 -8.31
N GLU A 203 8.98 -12.12 -8.58
CA GLU A 203 10.33 -12.71 -8.52
C GLU A 203 11.12 -12.55 -9.83
N ASN A 204 10.47 -12.33 -10.96
CA ASN A 204 11.13 -12.26 -12.28
C ASN A 204 10.89 -10.91 -12.94
N GLY A 205 11.95 -10.20 -13.25
CA GLY A 205 12.05 -8.84 -13.76
C GLY A 205 11.24 -8.42 -15.00
N PHE A 206 10.12 -9.06 -15.31
CA PHE A 206 9.22 -8.70 -16.40
C PHE A 206 7.99 -7.96 -15.88
N LEU A 207 7.87 -6.71 -16.25
CA LEU A 207 6.85 -5.73 -15.83
C LEU A 207 5.39 -6.19 -16.01
N GLU A 208 5.10 -7.08 -16.94
CA GLU A 208 3.74 -7.52 -17.26
C GLU A 208 3.22 -8.65 -16.37
N ILE A 209 4.11 -9.36 -15.68
CA ILE A 209 3.78 -10.51 -14.81
C ILE A 209 3.56 -10.06 -13.34
N PHE A 210 3.90 -8.81 -13.00
CA PHE A 210 4.02 -8.30 -11.64
C PHE A 210 2.73 -8.19 -10.83
N LEU A 211 1.59 -8.31 -11.45
CA LEU A 211 0.30 -8.23 -10.79
C LEU A 211 -0.56 -9.46 -11.11
N SER A 212 0.04 -10.64 -11.08
CA SER A 212 -0.69 -11.90 -11.13
C SER A 212 -1.15 -12.32 -9.72
N GLY A 213 -2.26 -13.02 -9.65
CA GLY A 213 -2.74 -13.62 -8.40
C GLY A 213 -3.25 -12.62 -7.36
N THR A 214 -2.83 -12.80 -6.12
CA THR A 214 -3.32 -12.11 -4.93
C THR A 214 -3.21 -10.59 -4.99
N SER A 215 -2.04 -10.04 -5.37
CA SER A 215 -1.83 -8.59 -5.41
C SER A 215 -2.72 -7.91 -6.45
N ARG A 216 -2.88 -8.50 -7.62
CA ARG A 216 -3.79 -7.99 -8.65
C ARG A 216 -5.24 -8.05 -8.22
N TYR A 217 -5.62 -9.11 -7.53
CA TYR A 217 -6.96 -9.25 -6.99
C TYR A 217 -7.24 -8.16 -5.96
N PHE A 218 -6.32 -7.90 -5.04
CA PHE A 218 -6.44 -6.82 -4.07
C PHE A 218 -6.63 -5.46 -4.75
N LEU A 219 -5.73 -5.10 -5.67
CA LEU A 219 -5.78 -3.80 -6.32
C LEU A 219 -7.08 -3.55 -7.11
N LYS A 220 -7.72 -4.62 -7.60
CA LYS A 220 -9.00 -4.49 -8.31
C LYS A 220 -10.22 -4.47 -7.40
N ASN A 221 -10.18 -5.20 -6.29
CA ASN A 221 -11.39 -5.55 -5.53
C ASN A 221 -11.36 -5.05 -4.09
N THR A 222 -10.22 -4.52 -3.61
CA THR A 222 -10.11 -4.12 -2.22
C THR A 222 -10.91 -2.85 -1.89
N THR A 223 -11.55 -2.91 -0.73
CA THR A 223 -12.12 -1.75 -0.03
C THR A 223 -11.32 -1.44 1.25
N ILE A 224 -10.28 -2.21 1.52
CA ILE A 224 -9.39 -2.12 2.67
C ILE A 224 -8.01 -1.74 2.15
N PRO A 225 -7.27 -0.81 2.80
CA PRO A 225 -5.90 -0.47 2.42
C PRO A 225 -4.99 -1.71 2.45
N VAL A 226 -4.01 -1.74 1.55
CA VAL A 226 -3.03 -2.82 1.48
C VAL A 226 -1.62 -2.26 1.62
N PHE A 227 -0.93 -2.67 2.67
CA PHE A 227 0.48 -2.41 2.93
C PHE A 227 1.32 -3.50 2.26
N MET A 228 2.30 -3.12 1.42
CA MET A 228 3.08 -4.07 0.65
C MET A 228 4.52 -3.61 0.40
#